data_6f5a23d7663f23e4721f51505167ad6f
#
_entry.id   6f5a23d7663f23e4721f51505167ad6f
#
_cell.length_a   1.000
_cell.length_b   1.000
_cell.length_c   1.000
_cell.angle_alpha   90.00
_cell.angle_beta   90.00
_cell.angle_gamma   90.00
#
_symmetry.space_group_name_H-M   'P 1'
#
loop_
_entity.id
_entity.type
_entity.pdbx_description
1 polymer ?
#
loop_
_entity_poly.entity_id
_entity_poly.type
_entity_poly.pdbx_seq_one_letter_code
_entity_poly.pdbx_strand_id
1 'polypeptide(L)'
;LNPETVDVAAGIIVRDDGCFLLGRRAPGSFYPGYWEFPGGKVETGESPAEALCRELSEELGLRAERLYPWLVRTHAYEHACVRLHFFEVAQWQGEIRARVHDALDWVMPGSPDAPAPMLPANGPILRALALPRRLGITHAASIGIEPQLAALDHALQSGLRFVLIRESALPMPAQRAFAKEAVRRARAAGALAIVNGEPELANEAGAAGLHLTAARLMASRSRPDFAWVGASCHTRAELERASALRLDYALLGAVKRTATHPNREALSWEGFAALASGLPLPVFALGGLEDGDMETARLSGAHGIAAIRGAWERLC
;
A
#
# COMPACT_ATOMS: atom_id res chain seq x y z
N LEU A 1 24.85 -5.47 -23.94
CA LEU A 1 24.95 -6.19 -22.67
C LEU A 1 23.91 -5.55 -21.73
N ASN A 2 22.89 -6.31 -21.29
CA ASN A 2 22.03 -5.83 -20.22
C ASN A 2 22.93 -5.67 -18.98
N PRO A 3 22.95 -4.52 -18.30
CA PRO A 3 23.71 -4.37 -17.07
C PRO A 3 23.18 -5.41 -16.05
N GLU A 4 24.11 -6.02 -15.34
CA GLU A 4 23.78 -6.96 -14.26
C GLU A 4 22.89 -6.24 -13.23
N THR A 5 21.78 -6.88 -12.85
CA THR A 5 20.85 -6.29 -11.90
C THR A 5 21.41 -6.48 -10.50
N VAL A 6 21.63 -5.38 -9.78
CA VAL A 6 22.12 -5.39 -8.41
C VAL A 6 20.91 -5.40 -7.46
N ASP A 7 20.88 -6.35 -6.53
CA ASP A 7 19.90 -6.37 -5.44
C ASP A 7 20.30 -5.38 -4.33
N VAL A 8 19.33 -4.60 -3.88
CA VAL A 8 19.48 -3.59 -2.83
C VAL A 8 18.34 -3.75 -1.84
N ALA A 9 18.61 -3.75 -0.56
CA ALA A 9 17.61 -3.73 0.50
C ALA A 9 17.45 -2.31 1.05
N ALA A 10 16.21 -1.86 1.22
CA ALA A 10 15.91 -0.52 1.72
C ALA A 10 14.88 -0.57 2.87
N GLY A 11 15.14 0.15 3.95
CA GLY A 11 14.35 0.17 5.17
C GLY A 11 13.47 1.39 5.30
N ILE A 12 12.16 1.17 5.43
CA ILE A 12 11.20 2.20 5.83
C ILE A 12 11.07 2.11 7.35
N ILE A 13 11.89 2.88 8.07
CA ILE A 13 11.89 2.91 9.54
C ILE A 13 10.75 3.81 9.98
N VAL A 14 9.77 3.26 10.72
CA VAL A 14 8.53 3.95 11.06
C VAL A 14 8.42 4.11 12.58
N ARG A 15 8.24 5.35 13.05
CA ARG A 15 7.95 5.67 14.46
C ARG A 15 6.47 5.44 14.80
N ASP A 16 6.16 5.45 16.10
CA ASP A 16 4.79 5.31 16.62
C ASP A 16 3.83 6.40 16.14
N ASP A 17 4.34 7.59 15.81
CA ASP A 17 3.54 8.70 15.23
C ASP A 17 3.26 8.51 13.73
N GLY A 18 3.77 7.44 13.11
CA GLY A 18 3.61 7.12 11.70
C GLY A 18 4.62 7.81 10.77
N CYS A 19 5.52 8.65 11.28
CA CYS A 19 6.60 9.23 10.49
C CYS A 19 7.61 8.15 10.09
N PHE A 20 8.18 8.27 8.90
CA PHE A 20 9.28 7.42 8.43
C PHE A 20 10.57 8.21 8.25
N LEU A 21 11.69 7.51 8.38
CA LEU A 21 13.05 8.10 8.31
C LEU A 21 13.52 8.14 6.85
N LEU A 22 14.11 9.28 6.50
CA LEU A 22 14.93 9.45 5.29
C LEU A 22 16.36 9.89 5.66
N GLY A 23 17.32 9.44 4.87
CA GLY A 23 18.71 9.87 4.95
C GLY A 23 19.13 10.69 3.73
N ARG A 24 19.89 11.76 3.94
CA ARG A 24 20.46 12.53 2.83
C ARG A 24 21.86 12.01 2.51
N ARG A 25 22.09 11.72 1.24
CA ARG A 25 23.35 11.18 0.74
C ARG A 25 24.48 12.19 0.88
N ALA A 26 25.58 11.77 1.51
CA ALA A 26 26.74 12.61 1.77
C ALA A 26 27.50 12.99 0.48
N PRO A 27 28.30 14.08 0.51
CA PRO A 27 29.23 14.41 -0.56
C PRO A 27 30.18 13.24 -0.85
N GLY A 28 30.43 12.98 -2.14
CA GLY A 28 31.28 11.87 -2.58
C GLY A 28 30.53 10.56 -2.89
N SER A 29 29.26 10.45 -2.54
CA SER A 29 28.40 9.34 -2.98
C SER A 29 27.84 9.57 -4.39
N PHE A 30 27.22 8.54 -5.01
CA PHE A 30 26.38 8.77 -6.18
C PHE A 30 25.13 9.57 -5.79
N TYR A 31 24.74 10.59 -6.56
CA TYR A 31 23.61 11.49 -6.25
C TYR A 31 23.77 12.21 -4.89
N PRO A 32 24.85 12.98 -4.66
CA PRO A 32 25.06 13.66 -3.39
C PRO A 32 23.94 14.67 -3.13
N GLY A 33 23.48 14.76 -1.87
CA GLY A 33 22.40 15.65 -1.46
C GLY A 33 20.98 15.13 -1.75
N TYR A 34 20.82 14.00 -2.45
CA TYR A 34 19.53 13.34 -2.63
C TYR A 34 19.11 12.59 -1.37
N TRP A 35 17.79 12.53 -1.14
CA TRP A 35 17.20 11.79 -0.03
C TRP A 35 16.80 10.39 -0.45
N GLU A 36 16.98 9.45 0.46
CA GLU A 36 16.70 8.04 0.23
C GLU A 36 16.21 7.33 1.50
N PHE A 37 15.66 6.13 1.33
CA PHE A 37 15.48 5.20 2.44
C PHE A 37 16.82 4.54 2.77
N PRO A 38 17.22 4.47 4.06
CA PRO A 38 18.47 3.82 4.48
C PRO A 38 18.52 2.36 4.03
N GLY A 39 19.72 1.90 3.69
CA GLY A 39 19.98 0.54 3.26
C GLY A 39 21.04 0.46 2.18
N GLY A 40 21.32 -0.75 1.71
CA GLY A 40 22.44 -0.97 0.79
C GLY A 40 22.34 -2.26 -0.01
N LYS A 41 23.47 -2.63 -0.63
CA LYS A 41 23.57 -3.78 -1.51
C LYS A 41 23.41 -5.09 -0.75
N VAL A 42 22.72 -6.05 -1.37
CA VAL A 42 22.68 -7.43 -0.91
C VAL A 42 23.99 -8.11 -1.33
N GLU A 43 24.73 -8.61 -0.37
CA GLU A 43 26.00 -9.31 -0.60
C GLU A 43 25.78 -10.78 -0.95
N THR A 44 26.81 -11.42 -1.46
CA THR A 44 26.73 -12.84 -1.86
C THR A 44 26.49 -13.71 -0.62
N GLY A 45 25.42 -14.48 -0.63
CA GLY A 45 25.09 -15.42 0.43
C GLY A 45 24.16 -14.88 1.51
N GLU A 46 23.78 -13.59 1.47
CA GLU A 46 22.79 -13.04 2.37
C GLU A 46 21.42 -12.85 1.67
N SER A 47 20.36 -12.93 2.44
CA SER A 47 19.03 -12.53 2.00
C SER A 47 18.87 -11.00 2.05
N PRO A 48 17.91 -10.42 1.32
CA PRO A 48 17.64 -8.98 1.40
C PRO A 48 17.30 -8.48 2.82
N ALA A 49 16.69 -9.31 3.65
CA ALA A 49 16.39 -8.94 5.04
C ALA A 49 17.66 -8.90 5.91
N GLU A 50 18.58 -9.85 5.73
CA GLU A 50 19.88 -9.88 6.41
C GLU A 50 20.74 -8.69 5.97
N ALA A 51 20.81 -8.40 4.66
CA ALA A 51 21.46 -7.22 4.12
C ALA A 51 20.96 -5.93 4.79
N LEU A 52 19.64 -5.77 4.88
CA LEU A 52 19.05 -4.60 5.51
C LEU A 52 19.46 -4.50 6.98
N CYS A 53 19.41 -5.60 7.74
CA CYS A 53 19.83 -5.57 9.16
C CYS A 53 21.29 -5.14 9.31
N ARG A 54 22.19 -5.63 8.46
CA ARG A 54 23.60 -5.23 8.45
C ARG A 54 23.75 -3.74 8.11
N GLU A 55 23.18 -3.29 7.01
CA GLU A 55 23.26 -1.89 6.57
C GLU A 55 22.71 -0.90 7.60
N LEU A 56 21.55 -1.19 8.21
CA LEU A 56 20.99 -0.32 9.26
C LEU A 56 21.89 -0.25 10.50
N SER A 57 22.59 -1.34 10.83
CA SER A 57 23.57 -1.34 11.90
C SER A 57 24.80 -0.48 11.56
N GLU A 58 25.29 -0.57 10.34
CA GLU A 58 26.44 0.16 9.85
C GLU A 58 26.15 1.65 9.66
N GLU A 59 25.04 1.99 8.98
CA GLU A 59 24.70 3.35 8.60
C GLU A 59 24.09 4.18 9.72
N LEU A 60 23.26 3.55 10.58
CA LEU A 60 22.45 4.24 11.59
C LEU A 60 22.71 3.79 13.02
N GLY A 61 23.43 2.68 13.24
CA GLY A 61 23.63 2.09 14.56
C GLY A 61 22.38 1.40 15.12
N LEU A 62 21.45 1.02 14.26
CA LEU A 62 20.21 0.36 14.62
C LEU A 62 20.34 -1.16 14.53
N ARG A 63 19.75 -1.87 15.50
CA ARG A 63 19.43 -3.29 15.40
C ARG A 63 17.94 -3.44 15.13
N ALA A 64 17.58 -3.78 13.89
CA ALA A 64 16.21 -4.06 13.53
C ALA A 64 15.71 -5.35 14.21
N GLU A 65 14.54 -5.30 14.84
CA GLU A 65 13.94 -6.43 15.56
C GLU A 65 12.71 -6.99 14.83
N ARG A 66 11.95 -6.10 14.14
CA ARG A 66 10.78 -6.51 13.39
C ARG A 66 10.76 -5.87 12.01
N LEU A 67 10.82 -6.73 11.01
CA LEU A 67 10.78 -6.38 9.60
C LEU A 67 9.50 -6.94 8.97
N TYR A 68 8.82 -6.13 8.18
CA TYR A 68 7.73 -6.58 7.32
C TYR A 68 8.19 -6.47 5.85
N PRO A 69 8.24 -7.58 5.11
CA PRO A 69 8.50 -7.52 3.67
C PRO A 69 7.37 -6.73 3.00
N TRP A 70 7.72 -5.94 1.99
CA TRP A 70 6.71 -5.10 1.37
C TRP A 70 6.81 -5.13 -0.16
N LEU A 71 7.47 -4.14 -0.78
CA LEU A 71 7.52 -3.99 -2.22
C LEU A 71 8.87 -4.40 -2.79
N VAL A 72 8.87 -4.87 -4.05
CA VAL A 72 10.10 -5.07 -4.82
C VAL A 72 10.00 -4.29 -6.12
N ARG A 73 10.90 -3.35 -6.34
CA ARG A 73 10.91 -2.53 -7.55
C ARG A 73 12.23 -2.60 -8.28
N THR A 74 12.15 -2.71 -9.59
CA THR A 74 13.33 -2.56 -10.46
C THR A 74 13.37 -1.14 -11.00
N HIS A 75 14.54 -0.52 -10.94
CA HIS A 75 14.80 0.81 -11.50
C HIS A 75 16.10 0.79 -12.29
N ALA A 76 16.04 1.31 -13.52
CA ALA A 76 17.20 1.48 -14.37
C ALA A 76 17.75 2.90 -14.21
N TYR A 77 18.94 3.01 -13.66
CA TYR A 77 19.76 4.22 -13.69
C TYR A 77 20.64 4.20 -14.95
N GLU A 78 21.27 5.30 -15.30
CA GLU A 78 22.17 5.37 -16.45
C GLU A 78 23.35 4.38 -16.34
N HIS A 79 23.82 4.11 -15.14
CA HIS A 79 25.01 3.32 -14.84
C HIS A 79 24.73 1.91 -14.28
N ALA A 80 23.48 1.62 -13.84
CA ALA A 80 23.13 0.35 -13.23
C ALA A 80 21.64 0.06 -13.30
N CYS A 81 21.28 -1.23 -13.30
CA CYS A 81 19.92 -1.69 -13.02
C CYS A 81 19.89 -2.18 -11.58
N VAL A 82 18.96 -1.65 -10.75
CA VAL A 82 18.82 -2.05 -9.36
C VAL A 82 17.45 -2.68 -9.11
N ARG A 83 17.43 -3.74 -8.32
CA ARG A 83 16.21 -4.34 -7.78
C ARG A 83 16.15 -4.05 -6.29
N LEU A 84 15.25 -3.16 -5.90
CA LEU A 84 15.08 -2.67 -4.55
C LEU A 84 14.05 -3.51 -3.80
N HIS A 85 14.46 -4.12 -2.70
CA HIS A 85 13.61 -4.86 -1.76
C HIS A 85 13.29 -3.95 -0.59
N PHE A 86 12.05 -3.48 -0.50
CA PHE A 86 11.61 -2.60 0.58
C PHE A 86 11.03 -3.40 1.73
N PHE A 87 11.48 -3.06 2.93
CA PHE A 87 10.97 -3.59 4.19
C PHE A 87 10.53 -2.45 5.09
N GLU A 88 9.42 -2.62 5.80
CA GLU A 88 9.08 -1.73 6.87
C GLU A 88 9.72 -2.22 8.18
N VAL A 89 10.43 -1.32 8.84
CA VAL A 89 11.12 -1.56 10.13
C VAL A 89 10.26 -0.94 11.22
N ALA A 90 9.50 -1.79 11.93
CA ALA A 90 8.53 -1.33 12.94
C ALA A 90 9.07 -1.38 14.36
N GLN A 91 10.10 -2.18 14.62
CA GLN A 91 10.76 -2.26 15.93
C GLN A 91 12.26 -2.36 15.75
N TRP A 92 12.97 -1.61 16.55
CA TRP A 92 14.43 -1.60 16.56
C TRP A 92 14.98 -1.24 17.95
N GLN A 93 16.25 -1.57 18.19
CA GLN A 93 17.03 -1.12 19.34
C GLN A 93 18.18 -0.22 18.88
N GLY A 94 18.63 0.63 19.78
CA GLY A 94 19.72 1.57 19.54
C GLY A 94 19.25 2.99 19.30
N GLU A 95 20.17 3.92 19.35
CA GLU A 95 19.93 5.33 19.05
C GLU A 95 20.30 5.61 17.59
N ILE A 96 19.36 6.21 16.86
CA ILE A 96 19.58 6.56 15.44
C ILE A 96 20.64 7.65 15.34
N ARG A 97 21.71 7.37 14.62
CA ARG A 97 22.82 8.28 14.35
C ARG A 97 23.18 8.24 12.87
N ALA A 98 23.29 9.39 12.24
CA ALA A 98 23.82 9.49 10.90
C ALA A 98 25.32 9.14 10.91
N ARG A 99 25.70 8.00 10.35
CA ARG A 99 27.11 7.58 10.23
C ARG A 99 27.63 7.72 8.80
N VAL A 100 26.75 7.60 7.84
CA VAL A 100 27.04 7.65 6.39
C VAL A 100 26.28 8.80 5.74
N HIS A 101 25.06 9.04 6.12
CA HIS A 101 24.25 10.16 5.67
C HIS A 101 24.72 11.47 6.32
N ASP A 102 24.64 12.60 5.61
CA ASP A 102 24.98 13.92 6.15
C ASP A 102 23.82 14.60 6.88
N ALA A 103 22.59 14.10 6.69
CA ALA A 103 21.40 14.50 7.44
C ALA A 103 20.38 13.36 7.51
N LEU A 104 19.54 13.39 8.54
CA LEU A 104 18.37 12.50 8.70
C LEU A 104 17.14 13.36 8.92
N ASP A 105 16.00 12.95 8.39
CA ASP A 105 14.72 13.63 8.58
C ASP A 105 13.56 12.64 8.75
N TRP A 106 12.61 13.01 9.61
CA TRP A 106 11.40 12.25 9.86
C TRP A 106 10.22 12.86 9.10
N VAL A 107 9.64 12.10 8.20
CA VAL A 107 8.64 12.57 7.24
C VAL A 107 7.30 11.90 7.48
N MET A 108 6.23 12.69 7.56
CA MET A 108 4.86 12.17 7.59
C MET A 108 4.46 11.67 6.20
N PRO A 109 3.87 10.45 6.07
CA PRO A 109 3.35 9.98 4.79
C PRO A 109 2.38 10.98 4.14
N GLY A 110 2.61 11.29 2.86
CA GLY A 110 1.79 12.24 2.11
C GLY A 110 2.04 13.71 2.41
N SER A 111 3.03 14.05 3.25
CA SER A 111 3.41 15.44 3.50
C SER A 111 3.90 16.13 2.22
N PRO A 112 3.41 17.35 1.93
CA PRO A 112 3.96 18.16 0.84
C PRO A 112 5.38 18.67 1.14
N ASP A 113 5.77 18.68 2.42
CA ASP A 113 7.06 19.18 2.89
C ASP A 113 8.14 18.08 2.93
N ALA A 114 7.90 16.95 2.24
CA ALA A 114 8.91 15.91 2.13
C ALA A 114 10.21 16.48 1.51
N PRO A 115 11.37 16.15 2.07
CA PRO A 115 12.64 16.73 1.63
C PRO A 115 12.97 16.35 0.18
N ALA A 116 13.62 17.28 -0.54
CA ALA A 116 13.97 17.12 -1.95
C ALA A 116 15.44 17.53 -2.19
N PRO A 117 16.09 17.04 -3.26
CA PRO A 117 15.58 16.08 -4.24
C PRO A 117 15.56 14.64 -3.66
N MET A 118 14.61 13.83 -4.13
CA MET A 118 14.50 12.41 -3.77
C MET A 118 15.13 11.55 -4.86
N LEU A 119 15.78 10.44 -4.50
CA LEU A 119 16.22 9.44 -5.48
C LEU A 119 15.03 8.99 -6.34
N PRO A 120 15.19 8.92 -7.69
CA PRO A 120 14.09 8.62 -8.62
C PRO A 120 13.34 7.32 -8.32
N ALA A 121 14.04 6.29 -7.84
CA ALA A 121 13.44 5.00 -7.47
C ALA A 121 12.48 5.10 -6.28
N ASN A 122 12.63 6.11 -5.40
CA ASN A 122 11.90 6.24 -4.14
C ASN A 122 10.56 7.01 -4.27
N GLY A 123 10.39 7.82 -5.31
CA GLY A 123 9.15 8.59 -5.52
C GLY A 123 7.87 7.75 -5.47
N PRO A 124 7.77 6.62 -6.20
CA PRO A 124 6.61 5.73 -6.13
C PRO A 124 6.40 5.08 -4.75
N ILE A 125 7.45 4.94 -3.94
CA ILE A 125 7.35 4.42 -2.57
C ILE A 125 6.69 5.46 -1.65
N LEU A 126 7.07 6.73 -1.75
CA LEU A 126 6.42 7.81 -1.01
C LEU A 126 4.91 7.87 -1.30
N ARG A 127 4.54 7.69 -2.57
CA ARG A 127 3.13 7.61 -2.97
C ARG A 127 2.42 6.40 -2.35
N ALA A 128 3.07 5.24 -2.34
CA ALA A 128 2.52 4.02 -1.73
C ALA A 128 2.35 4.16 -0.20
N LEU A 129 3.28 4.84 0.47
CA LEU A 129 3.20 5.13 1.91
C LEU A 129 2.04 6.06 2.28
N ALA A 130 1.58 6.90 1.35
CA ALA A 130 0.41 7.76 1.55
C ALA A 130 -0.94 6.98 1.59
N LEU A 131 -0.96 5.71 1.19
CA LEU A 131 -2.16 4.87 1.31
C LEU A 131 -2.34 4.39 2.76
N PRO A 132 -3.51 4.66 3.39
CA PRO A 132 -3.81 4.13 4.71
C PRO A 132 -3.87 2.60 4.70
N ARG A 133 -3.44 1.95 5.77
CA ARG A 133 -3.34 0.49 5.86
C ARG A 133 -4.67 -0.24 6.07
N ARG A 134 -5.72 0.49 6.43
CA ARG A 134 -7.08 -0.03 6.61
C ARG A 134 -7.98 0.52 5.53
N LEU A 135 -8.61 -0.37 4.76
CA LEU A 135 -9.55 -0.04 3.70
C LEU A 135 -10.92 -0.63 4.03
N GLY A 136 -11.93 0.23 4.20
CA GLY A 136 -13.32 -0.17 4.39
C GLY A 136 -14.04 -0.27 3.05
N ILE A 137 -14.73 -1.40 2.79
CA ILE A 137 -15.52 -1.61 1.58
C ILE A 137 -17.01 -1.57 1.94
N THR A 138 -17.77 -0.67 1.34
CA THR A 138 -19.21 -0.53 1.62
C THR A 138 -20.02 -1.74 1.14
N HIS A 139 -21.18 -1.97 1.78
CA HIS A 139 -22.11 -3.05 1.47
C HIS A 139 -23.57 -2.66 1.77
N ALA A 140 -23.94 -1.42 1.39
CA ALA A 140 -25.28 -0.85 1.62
C ALA A 140 -26.41 -1.69 1.04
N ALA A 141 -26.15 -2.41 -0.05
CA ALA A 141 -27.12 -3.34 -0.61
C ALA A 141 -27.52 -4.47 0.37
N SER A 142 -26.69 -4.79 1.34
CA SER A 142 -26.94 -5.85 2.34
C SER A 142 -27.56 -5.34 3.62
N ILE A 143 -27.19 -4.14 4.08
CA ILE A 143 -27.59 -3.62 5.40
C ILE A 143 -28.52 -2.40 5.32
N GLY A 144 -28.72 -1.86 4.11
CA GLY A 144 -29.46 -0.62 3.88
C GLY A 144 -28.57 0.60 3.73
N ILE A 145 -29.07 1.59 2.98
CA ILE A 145 -28.32 2.84 2.67
C ILE A 145 -28.05 3.64 3.94
N GLU A 146 -29.09 3.96 4.72
CA GLU A 146 -28.96 4.77 5.93
C GLU A 146 -28.08 4.10 7.00
N PRO A 147 -28.23 2.79 7.32
CA PRO A 147 -27.32 2.10 8.22
C PRO A 147 -25.87 2.13 7.75
N GLN A 148 -25.62 1.95 6.44
CA GLN A 148 -24.25 2.01 5.90
C GLN A 148 -23.65 3.42 6.01
N LEU A 149 -24.43 4.47 5.76
CA LEU A 149 -23.97 5.85 5.90
C LEU A 149 -23.67 6.19 7.38
N ALA A 150 -24.49 5.71 8.32
CA ALA A 150 -24.23 5.88 9.75
C ALA A 150 -22.96 5.13 10.19
N ALA A 151 -22.76 3.89 9.70
CA ALA A 151 -21.55 3.10 9.96
C ALA A 151 -20.29 3.77 9.37
N LEU A 152 -20.42 4.37 8.18
CA LEU A 152 -19.36 5.15 7.55
C LEU A 152 -18.95 6.34 8.42
N ASP A 153 -19.92 7.14 8.90
CA ASP A 153 -19.62 8.29 9.76
C ASP A 153 -18.91 7.86 11.03
N HIS A 154 -19.37 6.76 11.66
CA HIS A 154 -18.73 6.22 12.86
C HIS A 154 -17.29 5.75 12.58
N ALA A 155 -17.07 5.01 11.50
CA ALA A 155 -15.74 4.53 11.12
C ALA A 155 -14.78 5.68 10.80
N LEU A 156 -15.26 6.75 10.14
CA LEU A 156 -14.47 7.96 9.85
C LEU A 156 -14.08 8.69 11.15
N GLN A 157 -15.00 8.81 12.11
CA GLN A 157 -14.72 9.36 13.44
C GLN A 157 -13.70 8.51 14.21
N SER A 158 -13.75 7.19 14.05
CA SER A 158 -12.80 6.22 14.64
C SER A 158 -11.48 6.11 13.87
N GLY A 159 -11.22 6.98 12.89
CA GLY A 159 -9.92 7.06 12.21
C GLY A 159 -9.80 6.28 10.89
N LEU A 160 -10.87 5.71 10.33
CA LEU A 160 -10.81 5.16 8.98
C LEU A 160 -10.52 6.29 7.97
N ARG A 161 -9.52 6.09 7.11
CA ARG A 161 -9.08 7.10 6.13
C ARG A 161 -9.05 6.59 4.69
N PHE A 162 -9.49 5.36 4.43
CA PHE A 162 -9.55 4.80 3.08
C PHE A 162 -10.85 4.01 2.91
N VAL A 163 -11.68 4.42 1.95
CA VAL A 163 -13.01 3.85 1.71
C VAL A 163 -13.17 3.48 0.24
N LEU A 164 -13.56 2.25 -0.01
CA LEU A 164 -13.99 1.76 -1.32
C LEU A 164 -15.52 1.65 -1.35
N ILE A 165 -16.14 2.48 -2.17
CA ILE A 165 -17.59 2.52 -2.38
C ILE A 165 -17.94 1.50 -3.46
N ARG A 166 -18.62 0.40 -3.05
CA ARG A 166 -18.92 -0.75 -3.91
C ARG A 166 -20.35 -1.23 -3.69
N GLU A 167 -21.28 -0.74 -4.52
CA GLU A 167 -22.72 -1.00 -4.37
C GLU A 167 -23.37 -1.47 -5.69
N SER A 168 -22.68 -2.37 -6.39
CA SER A 168 -23.15 -2.87 -7.71
C SER A 168 -24.51 -3.59 -7.69
N ALA A 169 -25.01 -3.99 -6.52
CA ALA A 169 -26.31 -4.61 -6.36
C ALA A 169 -27.45 -3.60 -6.14
N LEU A 170 -27.15 -2.33 -5.90
CA LEU A 170 -28.18 -1.29 -5.83
C LEU A 170 -28.65 -0.88 -7.25
N PRO A 171 -29.93 -0.48 -7.42
CA PRO A 171 -30.37 0.17 -8.64
C PRO A 171 -29.56 1.43 -8.95
N MET A 172 -29.27 1.72 -10.22
CA MET A 172 -28.39 2.82 -10.64
C MET A 172 -28.69 4.18 -10.01
N PRO A 173 -29.96 4.64 -9.87
CA PRO A 173 -30.24 5.91 -9.21
C PRO A 173 -29.82 5.92 -7.74
N ALA A 174 -30.07 4.83 -7.01
CA ALA A 174 -29.68 4.68 -5.62
C ALA A 174 -28.16 4.56 -5.46
N GLN A 175 -27.50 3.82 -6.38
CA GLN A 175 -26.03 3.70 -6.41
C GLN A 175 -25.35 5.06 -6.60
N ARG A 176 -25.86 5.90 -7.53
CA ARG A 176 -25.33 7.26 -7.75
C ARG A 176 -25.52 8.16 -6.55
N ALA A 177 -26.71 8.16 -5.96
CA ALA A 177 -27.02 8.96 -4.79
C ALA A 177 -26.15 8.54 -3.59
N PHE A 178 -26.03 7.24 -3.33
CA PHE A 178 -25.19 6.69 -2.27
C PHE A 178 -23.71 7.03 -2.49
N ALA A 179 -23.18 6.81 -3.70
CA ALA A 179 -21.77 7.08 -4.00
C ALA A 179 -21.43 8.56 -3.77
N LYS A 180 -22.28 9.49 -4.24
CA LYS A 180 -22.10 10.93 -4.05
C LYS A 180 -22.09 11.32 -2.58
N GLU A 181 -23.02 10.80 -1.79
CA GLU A 181 -23.12 11.11 -0.36
C GLU A 181 -21.96 10.48 0.43
N ALA A 182 -21.58 9.24 0.16
CA ALA A 182 -20.46 8.57 0.82
C ALA A 182 -19.12 9.26 0.50
N VAL A 183 -18.89 9.67 -0.75
CA VAL A 183 -17.70 10.46 -1.14
C VAL A 183 -17.68 11.80 -0.41
N ARG A 184 -18.81 12.50 -0.33
CA ARG A 184 -18.92 13.78 0.38
C ARG A 184 -18.52 13.64 1.87
N ARG A 185 -19.04 12.61 2.56
CA ARG A 185 -18.73 12.34 3.99
C ARG A 185 -17.26 11.97 4.17
N ALA A 186 -16.75 11.05 3.37
CA ALA A 186 -15.35 10.65 3.43
C ALA A 186 -14.40 11.83 3.22
N ARG A 187 -14.66 12.67 2.21
CA ARG A 187 -13.87 13.88 1.91
C ARG A 187 -13.91 14.86 3.06
N ALA A 188 -15.07 15.12 3.68
CA ALA A 188 -15.21 16.02 4.82
C ALA A 188 -14.38 15.55 6.03
N ALA A 189 -14.14 14.25 6.16
CA ALA A 189 -13.30 13.65 7.20
C ALA A 189 -11.82 13.48 6.77
N GLY A 190 -11.41 14.02 5.60
CA GLY A 190 -10.06 13.86 5.08
C GLY A 190 -9.70 12.44 4.64
N ALA A 191 -10.71 11.59 4.37
CA ALA A 191 -10.49 10.23 3.93
C ALA A 191 -10.46 10.11 2.41
N LEU A 192 -9.63 9.18 1.91
CA LEU A 192 -9.55 8.79 0.52
C LEU A 192 -10.78 7.96 0.15
N ALA A 193 -11.60 8.46 -0.77
CA ALA A 193 -12.79 7.76 -1.26
C ALA A 193 -12.60 7.35 -2.72
N ILE A 194 -12.68 6.04 -2.97
CA ILE A 194 -12.55 5.41 -4.28
C ILE A 194 -13.89 4.78 -4.64
N VAL A 195 -14.30 4.89 -5.89
CA VAL A 195 -15.53 4.26 -6.39
C VAL A 195 -15.19 3.04 -7.25
N ASN A 196 -15.88 1.92 -6.99
CA ASN A 196 -15.74 0.69 -7.76
C ASN A 196 -16.65 0.73 -9.00
N GLY A 197 -16.11 0.37 -10.15
CA GLY A 197 -16.90 0.12 -11.35
C GLY A 197 -16.69 1.12 -12.48
N GLU A 198 -17.73 1.92 -12.81
CA GLU A 198 -17.73 2.79 -13.98
C GLU A 198 -17.01 4.11 -13.72
N PRO A 199 -16.14 4.55 -14.63
CA PRO A 199 -15.47 5.86 -14.53
C PRO A 199 -16.46 7.02 -14.39
N GLU A 200 -17.59 6.95 -15.08
CA GLU A 200 -18.66 7.97 -15.05
C GLU A 200 -19.21 8.12 -13.64
N LEU A 201 -19.47 7.01 -12.95
CA LEU A 201 -19.95 7.02 -11.57
C LEU A 201 -18.94 7.66 -10.62
N ALA A 202 -17.65 7.33 -10.78
CA ALA A 202 -16.57 7.89 -9.98
C ALA A 202 -16.44 9.41 -10.18
N ASN A 203 -16.52 9.88 -11.44
CA ASN A 203 -16.49 11.29 -11.79
C ASN A 203 -17.72 12.04 -11.25
N GLU A 204 -18.94 11.50 -11.45
CA GLU A 204 -20.19 12.11 -10.97
C GLU A 204 -20.21 12.23 -9.42
N ALA A 205 -19.68 11.22 -8.73
CA ALA A 205 -19.55 11.25 -7.28
C ALA A 205 -18.43 12.19 -6.78
N GLY A 206 -17.54 12.61 -7.66
CA GLY A 206 -16.35 13.38 -7.32
C GLY A 206 -15.34 12.58 -6.48
N ALA A 207 -15.22 11.29 -6.76
CA ALA A 207 -14.30 10.40 -6.05
C ALA A 207 -12.83 10.77 -6.31
N ALA A 208 -11.96 10.47 -5.35
CA ALA A 208 -10.52 10.65 -5.52
C ALA A 208 -9.92 9.64 -6.50
N GLY A 209 -10.64 8.56 -6.81
CA GLY A 209 -10.13 7.55 -7.71
C GLY A 209 -11.16 6.48 -8.11
N LEU A 210 -10.65 5.55 -8.91
CA LEU A 210 -11.41 4.45 -9.49
C LEU A 210 -10.83 3.10 -9.03
N HIS A 211 -11.71 2.14 -8.73
CA HIS A 211 -11.33 0.76 -8.50
C HIS A 211 -11.88 -0.15 -9.59
N LEU A 212 -10.99 -0.88 -10.24
CA LEU A 212 -11.34 -1.79 -11.32
C LEU A 212 -11.71 -3.18 -10.77
N THR A 213 -12.77 -3.77 -11.30
CA THR A 213 -12.96 -5.21 -11.14
C THR A 213 -11.87 -5.98 -11.91
N ALA A 214 -11.63 -7.25 -11.56
CA ALA A 214 -10.65 -8.09 -12.27
C ALA A 214 -10.93 -8.14 -13.78
N ALA A 215 -12.18 -8.26 -14.19
CA ALA A 215 -12.56 -8.26 -15.60
C ALA A 215 -12.21 -6.95 -16.31
N ARG A 216 -12.47 -5.79 -15.67
CA ARG A 216 -12.11 -4.49 -16.21
C ARG A 216 -10.60 -4.28 -16.26
N LEU A 217 -9.89 -4.70 -15.23
CA LEU A 217 -8.42 -4.67 -15.19
C LEU A 217 -7.83 -5.40 -16.40
N MET A 218 -8.29 -6.63 -16.65
CA MET A 218 -7.80 -7.43 -17.77
C MET A 218 -8.16 -6.86 -19.15
N ALA A 219 -9.33 -6.22 -19.27
CA ALA A 219 -9.77 -5.56 -20.49
C ALA A 219 -9.14 -4.18 -20.73
N SER A 220 -8.58 -3.53 -19.70
CA SER A 220 -8.01 -2.19 -19.81
C SER A 220 -6.73 -2.18 -20.64
N ARG A 221 -6.63 -1.28 -21.60
CA ARG A 221 -5.42 -1.10 -22.42
C ARG A 221 -4.40 -0.16 -21.78
N SER A 222 -4.85 0.79 -20.98
CA SER A 222 -4.05 1.79 -20.28
C SER A 222 -4.62 2.04 -18.89
N ARG A 223 -3.83 2.68 -18.02
CA ARG A 223 -4.30 3.14 -16.70
C ARG A 223 -5.38 4.20 -16.90
N PRO A 224 -6.55 4.09 -16.24
CA PRO A 224 -7.56 5.15 -16.23
C PRO A 224 -7.00 6.47 -15.68
N ASP A 225 -7.52 7.60 -16.21
CA ASP A 225 -7.10 8.94 -15.78
C ASP A 225 -7.83 9.35 -14.49
N PHE A 226 -7.34 8.84 -13.38
CA PHE A 226 -7.74 9.20 -12.01
C PHE A 226 -6.51 9.36 -11.13
N ALA A 227 -6.64 10.23 -10.12
CA ALA A 227 -5.55 10.42 -9.17
C ALA A 227 -5.15 9.10 -8.50
N TRP A 228 -6.11 8.28 -8.10
CA TRP A 228 -5.88 6.96 -7.52
C TRP A 228 -6.60 5.88 -8.33
N VAL A 229 -5.90 4.82 -8.67
CA VAL A 229 -6.50 3.65 -9.36
C VAL A 229 -6.05 2.36 -8.69
N GLY A 230 -7.03 1.56 -8.27
CA GLY A 230 -6.78 0.23 -7.74
C GLY A 230 -7.54 -0.84 -8.52
N ALA A 231 -7.29 -2.11 -8.19
CA ALA A 231 -8.01 -3.22 -8.78
C ALA A 231 -8.20 -4.39 -7.82
N SER A 232 -9.30 -5.14 -7.99
CA SER A 232 -9.47 -6.46 -7.39
C SER A 232 -8.72 -7.50 -8.21
N CYS A 233 -7.93 -8.34 -7.54
CA CYS A 233 -7.13 -9.40 -8.12
C CYS A 233 -7.34 -10.72 -7.35
N HIS A 234 -7.23 -11.84 -8.05
CA HIS A 234 -7.39 -13.19 -7.53
C HIS A 234 -6.26 -14.12 -7.97
N THR A 235 -5.46 -13.69 -8.94
CA THR A 235 -4.39 -14.46 -9.55
C THR A 235 -3.12 -13.62 -9.70
N ARG A 236 -1.98 -14.29 -9.85
CA ARG A 236 -0.70 -13.63 -10.14
C ARG A 236 -0.76 -12.81 -11.43
N ALA A 237 -1.39 -13.32 -12.47
CA ALA A 237 -1.50 -12.63 -13.75
C ALA A 237 -2.28 -11.30 -13.64
N GLU A 238 -3.34 -11.27 -12.82
CA GLU A 238 -4.09 -10.03 -12.55
C GLU A 238 -3.24 -9.01 -11.77
N LEU A 239 -2.45 -9.45 -10.78
CA LEU A 239 -1.52 -8.59 -10.05
C LEU A 239 -0.41 -8.02 -10.95
N GLU A 240 0.14 -8.85 -11.83
CA GLU A 240 1.12 -8.41 -12.84
C GLU A 240 0.50 -7.43 -13.84
N ARG A 241 -0.76 -7.65 -14.23
CA ARG A 241 -1.50 -6.69 -15.05
C ARG A 241 -1.69 -5.36 -14.36
N ALA A 242 -2.07 -5.35 -13.08
CA ALA A 242 -2.18 -4.14 -12.27
C ALA A 242 -0.84 -3.39 -12.19
N SER A 243 0.26 -4.12 -12.00
CA SER A 243 1.62 -3.59 -12.01
C SER A 243 2.01 -2.98 -13.37
N ALA A 244 1.73 -3.70 -14.47
CA ALA A 244 2.02 -3.23 -15.83
C ALA A 244 1.26 -1.95 -16.20
N LEU A 245 0.03 -1.81 -15.71
CA LEU A 245 -0.77 -0.57 -15.85
C LEU A 245 -0.38 0.52 -14.84
N ARG A 246 0.61 0.26 -13.96
CA ARG A 246 1.06 1.19 -12.91
C ARG A 246 -0.08 1.65 -12.00
N LEU A 247 -0.93 0.71 -11.60
CA LEU A 247 -1.97 1.01 -10.63
C LEU A 247 -1.34 1.33 -9.26
N ASP A 248 -2.08 2.04 -8.41
CA ASP A 248 -1.59 2.50 -7.12
C ASP A 248 -1.68 1.41 -6.05
N TYR A 249 -2.63 0.48 -6.18
CA TYR A 249 -2.80 -0.66 -5.27
C TYR A 249 -3.60 -1.79 -5.90
N ALA A 250 -3.53 -2.97 -5.29
CA ALA A 250 -4.38 -4.10 -5.59
C ALA A 250 -5.04 -4.65 -4.31
N LEU A 251 -6.24 -5.23 -4.45
CA LEU A 251 -6.85 -6.07 -3.44
C LEU A 251 -6.68 -7.52 -3.85
N LEU A 252 -6.15 -8.37 -2.98
CA LEU A 252 -5.98 -9.79 -3.22
C LEU A 252 -6.76 -10.60 -2.19
N GLY A 253 -7.61 -11.48 -2.61
CA GLY A 253 -8.40 -12.33 -1.72
C GLY A 253 -9.25 -13.39 -2.44
N ALA A 254 -9.97 -14.23 -1.67
CA ALA A 254 -10.16 -14.13 -0.23
C ALA A 254 -9.08 -14.92 0.53
N VAL A 255 -8.44 -14.31 1.54
CA VAL A 255 -7.41 -14.96 2.36
C VAL A 255 -8.02 -15.99 3.30
N LYS A 256 -9.12 -15.64 3.97
CA LYS A 256 -9.93 -16.54 4.81
C LYS A 256 -11.24 -16.87 4.12
N ARG A 257 -11.90 -17.94 4.53
CA ARG A 257 -13.26 -18.28 4.05
C ARG A 257 -14.24 -17.14 4.36
N THR A 258 -15.12 -16.82 3.43
CA THR A 258 -16.11 -15.76 3.60
C THR A 258 -17.52 -16.31 3.44
N ALA A 259 -18.48 -15.76 4.18
CA ALA A 259 -19.89 -16.12 4.01
C ALA A 259 -20.45 -15.71 2.63
N THR A 260 -19.82 -14.74 1.97
CA THR A 260 -20.23 -14.27 0.62
C THR A 260 -19.89 -15.30 -0.46
N HIS A 261 -18.83 -16.10 -0.27
CA HIS A 261 -18.40 -17.13 -1.21
C HIS A 261 -17.99 -18.42 -0.47
N PRO A 262 -18.93 -19.13 0.17
CA PRO A 262 -18.63 -20.26 1.07
C PRO A 262 -17.96 -21.44 0.36
N ASN A 263 -18.20 -21.59 -0.95
CA ASN A 263 -17.67 -22.69 -1.77
C ASN A 263 -16.33 -22.37 -2.46
N ARG A 264 -15.81 -21.15 -2.28
CA ARG A 264 -14.51 -20.77 -2.85
C ARG A 264 -13.41 -21.10 -1.86
N GLU A 265 -12.37 -21.81 -2.32
CA GLU A 265 -11.20 -22.10 -1.51
C GLU A 265 -10.51 -20.79 -1.11
N ALA A 266 -10.13 -20.68 0.17
CA ALA A 266 -9.41 -19.53 0.68
C ALA A 266 -7.92 -19.65 0.28
N LEU A 267 -7.28 -18.49 0.02
CA LEU A 267 -5.87 -18.46 -0.37
C LEU A 267 -4.91 -18.89 0.73
N SER A 268 -5.31 -18.80 2.01
CA SER A 268 -4.43 -18.77 3.18
C SER A 268 -3.42 -17.61 3.15
N TRP A 269 -2.66 -17.44 4.25
CA TRP A 269 -1.60 -16.43 4.30
C TRP A 269 -0.38 -16.79 3.45
N GLU A 270 -0.05 -18.07 3.38
CA GLU A 270 1.03 -18.61 2.53
C GLU A 270 0.70 -18.40 1.05
N GLY A 271 -0.53 -18.68 0.63
CA GLY A 271 -0.99 -18.45 -0.73
C GLY A 271 -1.01 -16.96 -1.08
N PHE A 272 -1.42 -16.10 -0.14
CA PHE A 272 -1.35 -14.65 -0.30
C PHE A 272 0.11 -14.19 -0.49
N ALA A 273 1.02 -14.60 0.39
CA ALA A 273 2.42 -14.22 0.32
C ALA A 273 3.07 -14.68 -1.00
N ALA A 274 2.79 -15.91 -1.44
CA ALA A 274 3.31 -16.44 -2.71
C ALA A 274 2.84 -15.61 -3.93
N LEU A 275 1.57 -15.16 -3.95
CA LEU A 275 1.03 -14.36 -5.04
C LEU A 275 1.48 -12.89 -4.98
N ALA A 276 1.61 -12.30 -3.79
CA ALA A 276 1.96 -10.90 -3.60
C ALA A 276 3.47 -10.63 -3.68
N SER A 277 4.31 -11.63 -3.46
CA SER A 277 5.77 -11.48 -3.42
C SER A 277 6.35 -10.88 -4.70
N GLY A 278 7.33 -9.98 -4.53
CA GLY A 278 8.10 -9.41 -5.63
C GLY A 278 7.36 -8.38 -6.51
N LEU A 279 6.20 -7.89 -6.06
CA LEU A 279 5.42 -6.90 -6.81
C LEU A 279 5.84 -5.47 -6.47
N PRO A 280 5.74 -4.55 -7.45
CA PRO A 280 6.12 -3.14 -7.26
C PRO A 280 4.96 -2.24 -6.83
N LEU A 281 3.83 -2.80 -6.38
CA LEU A 281 2.65 -2.05 -5.94
C LEU A 281 2.12 -2.59 -4.61
N PRO A 282 1.51 -1.74 -3.76
CA PRO A 282 0.85 -2.17 -2.53
C PRO A 282 -0.26 -3.18 -2.79
N VAL A 283 -0.25 -4.31 -2.08
CA VAL A 283 -1.32 -5.33 -2.13
C VAL A 283 -2.00 -5.39 -0.77
N PHE A 284 -3.30 -5.13 -0.73
CA PHE A 284 -4.11 -5.31 0.46
C PHE A 284 -4.66 -6.73 0.52
N ALA A 285 -4.59 -7.34 1.69
CA ALA A 285 -5.26 -8.61 1.93
C ALA A 285 -6.76 -8.38 2.13
N LEU A 286 -7.59 -9.22 1.50
CA LEU A 286 -9.05 -9.15 1.55
C LEU A 286 -9.65 -10.52 1.88
N GLY A 287 -10.76 -10.53 2.60
CA GLY A 287 -11.64 -11.68 2.78
C GLY A 287 -11.58 -12.29 4.18
N GLY A 288 -12.67 -12.08 4.95
CA GLY A 288 -12.84 -12.62 6.30
C GLY A 288 -11.86 -12.05 7.33
N LEU A 289 -11.34 -10.83 7.09
CA LEU A 289 -10.31 -10.22 7.91
C LEU A 289 -10.89 -9.20 8.88
N GLU A 290 -10.25 -9.10 10.04
CA GLU A 290 -10.49 -8.19 11.13
C GLU A 290 -9.20 -7.44 11.50
N ASP A 291 -9.27 -6.44 12.37
CA ASP A 291 -8.11 -5.65 12.79
C ASP A 291 -6.98 -6.50 13.41
N GLY A 292 -7.33 -7.55 14.13
CA GLY A 292 -6.36 -8.51 14.69
C GLY A 292 -5.51 -9.25 13.65
N ASP A 293 -5.91 -9.21 12.38
CA ASP A 293 -5.16 -9.84 11.28
C ASP A 293 -4.06 -8.94 10.70
N MET A 294 -3.99 -7.67 11.08
CA MET A 294 -3.06 -6.69 10.51
C MET A 294 -1.60 -7.15 10.60
N GLU A 295 -1.20 -7.66 11.75
CA GLU A 295 0.16 -8.13 11.99
C GLU A 295 0.51 -9.27 11.03
N THR A 296 -0.34 -10.29 10.95
CA THR A 296 -0.15 -11.45 10.07
C THR A 296 -0.17 -11.03 8.60
N ALA A 297 -1.05 -10.09 8.22
CA ALA A 297 -1.10 -9.54 6.87
C ALA A 297 0.23 -8.89 6.47
N ARG A 298 0.80 -8.05 7.34
CA ARG A 298 2.08 -7.38 7.09
C ARG A 298 3.25 -8.36 7.02
N LEU A 299 3.29 -9.35 7.91
CA LEU A 299 4.29 -10.44 7.86
C LEU A 299 4.21 -11.23 6.54
N SER A 300 3.01 -11.34 5.96
CA SER A 300 2.78 -11.97 4.65
C SER A 300 3.03 -11.05 3.46
N GLY A 301 3.54 -9.83 3.66
CA GLY A 301 3.86 -8.87 2.60
C GLY A 301 2.68 -7.99 2.17
N ALA A 302 1.55 -8.00 2.89
CA ALA A 302 0.45 -7.09 2.61
C ALA A 302 0.81 -5.66 3.01
N HIS A 303 0.36 -4.68 2.22
CA HIS A 303 0.37 -3.28 2.62
C HIS A 303 -0.53 -3.04 3.83
N GLY A 304 -1.66 -3.71 3.87
CA GLY A 304 -2.67 -3.60 4.90
C GLY A 304 -3.83 -4.55 4.64
N ILE A 305 -4.95 -4.31 5.30
CA ILE A 305 -6.17 -5.11 5.18
C ILE A 305 -7.32 -4.32 4.56
N ALA A 306 -8.13 -5.02 3.76
CA ALA A 306 -9.40 -4.53 3.26
C ALA A 306 -10.53 -5.39 3.87
N ALA A 307 -11.56 -4.74 4.43
CA ALA A 307 -12.65 -5.42 5.09
C ALA A 307 -14.01 -4.90 4.61
N ILE A 308 -14.98 -5.80 4.48
CA ILE A 308 -16.37 -5.45 4.17
C ILE A 308 -17.12 -5.25 5.50
N ARG A 309 -17.35 -6.31 6.28
CA ARG A 309 -18.08 -6.26 7.54
C ARG A 309 -17.23 -5.72 8.69
N GLY A 310 -16.06 -6.25 8.89
CA GLY A 310 -15.17 -5.86 9.99
C GLY A 310 -14.68 -4.41 9.94
N ALA A 311 -14.86 -3.70 8.82
CA ALA A 311 -14.55 -2.27 8.72
C ALA A 311 -15.59 -1.36 9.42
N TRP A 312 -16.82 -1.87 9.62
CA TRP A 312 -17.97 -1.11 10.12
C TRP A 312 -18.42 -1.55 11.51
N GLU A 313 -17.89 -2.65 11.99
CA GLU A 313 -18.12 -3.10 13.37
C GLU A 313 -17.32 -2.23 14.32
N ARG A 314 -17.86 -1.99 15.52
CA ARG A 314 -17.25 -1.07 16.49
C ARG A 314 -15.85 -1.56 16.86
N LEU A 315 -14.89 -0.66 16.77
CA LEU A 315 -13.67 -0.75 17.57
C LEU A 315 -14.11 -0.51 19.03
N CYS A 316 -14.24 -1.61 19.80
CA CYS A 316 -14.45 -1.52 21.25
C CYS A 316 -13.14 -1.12 21.93
#